data_5082d6b997182df3a0a273d449bd5831
#
_entry.id   5082d6b997182df3a0a273d449bd5831
#
_cell.length_a   1.000
_cell.length_b   1.000
_cell.length_c   1.000
_cell.angle_alpha   90.00
_cell.angle_beta   90.00
_cell.angle_gamma   90.00
#
_symmetry.space_group_name_H-M   'P 1'
#
loop_
_entity.id
_entity.type
_entity.pdbx_description
1 polymer ?
#
loop_
_entity_poly.entity_id
_entity_poly.type
_entity_poly.pdbx_seq_one_letter_code
_entity_poly.pdbx_strand_id
1 'polypeptide(L)'
;QGINFIVPNPDGSGTKLVDWAGRLDQNAYAVDQRVKMPRWLAEFQRLGGQLVIKDAGLADIDDYARPDDLVIVASGKGEVGQMFARDAAKSAYDKPMRALALTYVKGMTPRDPHSAVEFNLIPGVGEYFVFPALTTTGPCEIMVFEGIPGGPMDCWADVKTPQAHLAKSLENLASVCSENTS
;
A
#
# COMPACT_ATOMS: atom_id res chain seq x y z
N GLN A 1 -12.56 -3.14 14.34
CA GLN A 1 -11.45 -3.40 13.42
C GLN A 1 -10.19 -3.74 14.21
N GLY A 2 -9.25 -4.48 13.63
CA GLY A 2 -8.02 -4.90 14.29
C GLY A 2 -6.87 -5.10 13.34
N ILE A 3 -5.79 -5.66 13.88
CA ILE A 3 -4.64 -6.14 13.13
C ILE A 3 -4.30 -7.55 13.59
N ASN A 4 -4.09 -8.45 12.66
CA ASN A 4 -3.60 -9.80 12.90
C ASN A 4 -2.21 -9.92 12.28
N PHE A 5 -1.28 -10.46 13.05
CA PHE A 5 0.10 -10.65 12.62
C PHE A 5 0.47 -12.12 12.67
N ILE A 6 0.88 -12.66 11.54
CA ILE A 6 1.18 -14.08 11.38
C ILE A 6 2.58 -14.22 10.78
N VAL A 7 3.37 -15.12 11.36
CA VAL A 7 4.63 -15.59 10.79
C VAL A 7 4.55 -17.11 10.75
N PRO A 8 4.57 -17.73 9.57
CA PRO A 8 4.63 -19.18 9.46
C PRO A 8 5.97 -19.72 9.99
N ASN A 9 5.95 -20.91 10.51
CA ASN A 9 7.17 -21.57 10.93
C ASN A 9 7.94 -22.05 9.68
N PRO A 10 9.22 -21.69 9.53
CA PRO A 10 9.99 -22.04 8.34
C PRO A 10 10.38 -23.53 8.26
N ASP A 11 10.03 -24.33 9.26
CA ASP A 11 10.33 -25.78 9.29
C ASP A 11 9.37 -26.65 8.47
N GLY A 12 8.41 -26.05 7.76
CA GLY A 12 7.43 -26.75 6.96
C GLY A 12 6.35 -27.51 7.74
N SER A 13 6.29 -27.34 9.06
CA SER A 13 5.32 -28.05 9.93
C SER A 13 3.86 -27.58 9.75
N GLY A 14 3.63 -26.49 8.99
CA GLY A 14 2.33 -25.84 8.89
C GLY A 14 1.89 -25.10 10.16
N THR A 15 2.77 -25.07 11.17
CA THR A 15 2.54 -24.31 12.41
C THR A 15 2.91 -22.84 12.23
N LYS A 16 2.51 -22.00 13.16
CA LYS A 16 2.85 -20.59 13.18
C LYS A 16 3.89 -20.31 14.26
N LEU A 17 4.97 -19.63 13.86
CA LEU A 17 5.98 -19.13 14.79
C LEU A 17 5.44 -17.95 15.59
N VAL A 18 4.65 -17.10 14.94
CA VAL A 18 3.94 -15.98 15.57
C VAL A 18 2.49 -16.00 15.08
N ASP A 19 1.55 -15.87 16.00
CA ASP A 19 0.12 -15.69 15.70
C ASP A 19 -0.50 -14.87 16.82
N TRP A 20 -0.71 -13.58 16.56
CA TRP A 20 -1.40 -12.73 17.49
C TRP A 20 -2.40 -11.82 16.77
N ALA A 21 -3.41 -11.38 17.51
CA ALA A 21 -4.42 -10.45 17.05
C ALA A 21 -4.62 -9.35 18.08
N GLY A 22 -4.74 -8.12 17.60
CA GLY A 22 -5.03 -6.96 18.43
C GLY A 22 -6.20 -6.17 17.88
N ARG A 23 -7.14 -5.79 18.76
CA ARG A 23 -8.23 -4.89 18.40
C ARG A 23 -7.76 -3.45 18.50
N LEU A 24 -8.12 -2.63 17.51
CA LEU A 24 -7.90 -1.18 17.53
C LEU A 24 -9.05 -0.49 18.28
N ASP A 25 -8.72 0.57 19.01
CA ASP A 25 -9.73 1.42 19.69
C ASP A 25 -10.60 2.17 18.67
N GLN A 26 -10.03 2.48 17.51
CA GLN A 26 -10.72 3.14 16.40
C GLN A 26 -10.48 2.40 15.09
N ASN A 27 -11.38 2.60 14.14
CA ASN A 27 -11.22 2.03 12.81
C ASN A 27 -10.21 2.83 11.98
N ALA A 28 -9.33 2.12 11.30
CA ALA A 28 -8.56 2.65 10.19
C ALA A 28 -9.33 2.47 8.87
N TYR A 29 -9.11 3.36 7.90
CA TYR A 29 -9.84 3.35 6.64
C TYR A 29 -8.89 3.46 5.47
N ALA A 30 -8.93 2.48 4.56
CA ALA A 30 -8.41 2.60 3.22
C ALA A 30 -9.54 3.06 2.30
N VAL A 31 -9.42 4.26 1.75
CA VAL A 31 -10.45 4.85 0.90
C VAL A 31 -9.84 5.28 -0.42
N ASP A 32 -10.45 4.87 -1.51
CA ASP A 32 -10.08 5.28 -2.87
C ASP A 32 -10.00 6.82 -2.94
N GLN A 33 -8.90 7.32 -3.50
CA GLN A 33 -8.67 8.76 -3.61
C GLN A 33 -9.79 9.47 -4.38
N ARG A 34 -10.41 8.80 -5.35
CA ARG A 34 -11.55 9.32 -6.13
C ARG A 34 -12.81 9.50 -5.26
N VAL A 35 -12.92 8.81 -4.14
CA VAL A 35 -13.99 8.96 -3.14
C VAL A 35 -13.61 10.01 -2.10
N LYS A 36 -12.38 9.97 -1.62
CA LYS A 36 -11.90 10.80 -0.50
C LYS A 36 -11.55 12.22 -0.94
N MET A 37 -10.71 12.37 -1.96
CA MET A 37 -10.12 13.67 -2.30
C MET A 37 -11.12 14.73 -2.76
N PRO A 38 -12.17 14.43 -3.55
CA PRO A 38 -13.16 15.45 -3.91
C PRO A 38 -13.85 16.08 -2.69
N ARG A 39 -14.14 15.25 -1.67
CA ARG A 39 -14.75 15.75 -0.42
C ARG A 39 -13.77 16.58 0.40
N TRP A 40 -12.52 16.17 0.47
CA TRP A 40 -11.48 16.92 1.18
C TRP A 40 -11.17 18.25 0.51
N LEU A 41 -11.12 18.29 -0.81
CA LEU A 41 -10.91 19.51 -1.58
C LEU A 41 -12.09 20.49 -1.39
N ALA A 42 -13.32 20.00 -1.42
CA ALA A 42 -14.50 20.82 -1.15
C ALA A 42 -14.49 21.40 0.29
N GLU A 43 -14.08 20.59 1.27
CA GLU A 43 -13.96 21.05 2.65
C GLU A 43 -12.82 22.06 2.83
N PHE A 44 -11.68 21.83 2.16
CA PHE A 44 -10.57 22.78 2.14
C PHE A 44 -11.03 24.16 1.60
N GLN A 45 -11.78 24.19 0.49
CA GLN A 45 -12.30 25.42 -0.07
C GLN A 45 -13.35 26.08 0.88
N ARG A 46 -14.21 25.28 1.52
CA ARG A 46 -15.18 25.78 2.50
C ARG A 46 -14.50 26.45 3.69
N LEU A 47 -13.31 25.99 4.09
CA LEU A 47 -12.47 26.57 5.14
C LEU A 47 -11.65 27.79 4.68
N GLY A 48 -11.83 28.24 3.43
CA GLY A 48 -11.16 29.43 2.88
C GLY A 48 -9.88 29.10 2.10
N GLY A 49 -9.57 27.82 1.89
CA GLY A 49 -8.44 27.41 1.08
C GLY A 49 -8.66 27.70 -0.41
N GLN A 50 -7.60 28.12 -1.10
CA GLN A 50 -7.62 28.33 -2.55
C GLN A 50 -7.09 27.10 -3.26
N LEU A 51 -7.89 26.54 -4.17
CA LEU A 51 -7.51 25.40 -5.00
C LEU A 51 -7.21 25.88 -6.42
N VAL A 52 -5.98 25.64 -6.86
CA VAL A 52 -5.54 25.88 -8.24
C VAL A 52 -5.18 24.54 -8.85
N ILE A 53 -5.83 24.17 -9.95
CA ILE A 53 -5.55 22.95 -10.72
C ILE A 53 -4.83 23.36 -11.99
N LYS A 54 -3.55 23.04 -12.07
CA LYS A 54 -2.70 23.33 -13.21
C LYS A 54 -1.52 22.36 -13.28
N ASP A 55 -0.88 22.29 -14.42
CA ASP A 55 0.43 21.66 -14.55
C ASP A 55 1.49 22.60 -13.99
N ALA A 56 1.93 22.34 -12.76
CA ALA A 56 2.82 23.23 -12.03
C ALA A 56 4.29 22.83 -12.23
N GLY A 57 5.10 23.79 -12.65
CA GLY A 57 6.55 23.66 -12.81
C GLY A 57 7.34 24.38 -11.71
N LEU A 58 8.66 24.40 -11.86
CA LEU A 58 9.57 25.05 -10.89
C LEU A 58 9.31 26.55 -10.76
N ALA A 59 8.99 27.25 -11.85
CA ALA A 59 8.70 28.68 -11.82
C ALA A 59 7.48 29.03 -10.95
N ASP A 60 6.50 28.12 -10.85
CA ASP A 60 5.32 28.35 -10.02
C ASP A 60 5.66 28.34 -8.53
N ILE A 61 6.69 27.61 -8.14
CA ILE A 61 7.13 27.56 -6.74
C ILE A 61 7.70 28.91 -6.31
N ASP A 62 8.49 29.56 -7.18
CA ASP A 62 9.03 30.88 -6.93
C ASP A 62 7.91 31.93 -6.80
N ASP A 63 6.86 31.81 -7.63
CA ASP A 63 5.69 32.69 -7.58
C ASP A 63 4.87 32.52 -6.28
N TYR A 64 4.85 31.30 -5.74
CA TYR A 64 4.10 30.98 -4.51
C TYR A 64 4.91 31.18 -3.24
N ALA A 65 6.24 31.06 -3.32
CA ALA A 65 7.13 31.20 -2.17
C ALA A 65 7.38 32.68 -1.85
N ARG A 66 6.56 33.24 -0.97
CA ARG A 66 6.78 34.59 -0.45
C ARG A 66 7.63 34.53 0.82
N PRO A 67 8.37 35.59 1.16
CA PRO A 67 8.98 35.69 2.48
C PRO A 67 7.91 35.43 3.56
N ASP A 68 8.24 34.62 4.53
CA ASP A 68 7.37 34.21 5.64
C ASP A 68 6.27 33.18 5.33
N ASP A 69 6.13 32.68 4.08
CA ASP A 69 5.23 31.59 3.75
C ASP A 69 5.92 30.21 3.93
N LEU A 70 5.12 29.23 4.32
CA LEU A 70 5.53 27.82 4.30
C LEU A 70 5.07 27.16 3.01
N VAL A 71 6.00 26.70 2.19
CA VAL A 71 5.70 25.92 0.98
C VAL A 71 5.96 24.44 1.22
N ILE A 72 4.94 23.60 1.00
CA ILE A 72 5.04 22.15 1.11
C ILE A 72 5.00 21.54 -0.27
N VAL A 73 6.10 20.90 -0.69
CA VAL A 73 6.18 20.17 -1.95
C VAL A 73 5.87 18.69 -1.71
N ALA A 74 4.76 18.22 -2.29
CA ALA A 74 4.30 16.84 -2.17
C ALA A 74 4.10 16.19 -3.56
N SER A 75 4.97 16.50 -4.52
CA SER A 75 4.87 16.11 -5.92
C SER A 75 5.33 14.67 -6.24
N GLY A 76 5.80 13.92 -5.25
CA GLY A 76 6.30 12.56 -5.44
C GLY A 76 7.56 12.54 -6.35
N LYS A 77 7.53 11.72 -7.41
CA LYS A 77 8.66 11.53 -8.34
C LYS A 77 8.67 12.49 -9.52
N GLY A 78 7.77 13.47 -9.56
CA GLY A 78 7.69 14.48 -10.63
C GLY A 78 8.88 15.42 -10.68
N GLU A 79 8.93 16.27 -11.73
CA GLU A 79 10.01 17.24 -11.97
C GLU A 79 10.25 18.14 -10.74
N VAL A 80 9.17 18.64 -10.15
CA VAL A 80 9.25 19.49 -8.94
C VAL A 80 9.90 18.75 -7.76
N GLY A 81 9.69 17.45 -7.62
CA GLY A 81 10.34 16.63 -6.59
C GLY A 81 11.84 16.46 -6.81
N GLN A 82 12.31 16.55 -8.07
CA GLN A 82 13.71 16.38 -8.44
C GLN A 82 14.57 17.62 -8.15
N MET A 83 13.95 18.77 -7.84
CA MET A 83 14.69 19.95 -7.41
C MET A 83 15.46 19.73 -6.10
N PHE A 84 15.04 18.76 -5.30
CA PHE A 84 15.72 18.41 -4.06
C PHE A 84 16.78 17.34 -4.33
N ALA A 85 18.04 17.67 -4.12
CA ALA A 85 19.14 16.73 -4.24
C ALA A 85 19.03 15.63 -3.17
N ARG A 86 19.31 14.38 -3.57
CA ARG A 86 19.38 13.28 -2.62
C ARG A 86 20.59 13.44 -1.69
N ASP A 87 20.37 13.42 -0.40
CA ASP A 87 21.44 13.31 0.59
C ASP A 87 21.86 11.83 0.73
N ALA A 88 22.88 11.44 -0.04
CA ALA A 88 23.39 10.08 -0.05
C ALA A 88 23.93 9.62 1.32
N ALA A 89 24.46 10.54 2.13
CA ALA A 89 24.98 10.20 3.45
C ALA A 89 23.88 9.83 4.45
N LYS A 90 22.66 10.37 4.26
CA LYS A 90 21.49 10.06 5.09
C LYS A 90 20.54 9.06 4.44
N SER A 91 20.78 8.63 3.21
CA SER A 91 19.94 7.70 2.46
C SER A 91 20.53 6.29 2.54
N ALA A 92 20.06 5.49 3.50
CA ALA A 92 20.58 4.14 3.76
C ALA A 92 20.35 3.16 2.61
N TYR A 93 19.36 3.40 1.74
CA TYR A 93 18.97 2.48 0.68
C TYR A 93 19.08 3.16 -0.68
N ASP A 94 19.70 2.49 -1.64
CA ASP A 94 19.90 2.93 -3.03
C ASP A 94 19.02 2.16 -4.02
N LYS A 95 18.35 1.09 -3.57
CA LYS A 95 17.50 0.21 -4.36
C LYS A 95 16.11 0.07 -3.72
N PRO A 96 15.07 -0.25 -4.52
CA PRO A 96 13.80 -0.70 -3.98
C PRO A 96 13.99 -1.94 -3.11
N MET A 97 13.43 -1.92 -1.91
CA MET A 97 13.52 -3.03 -0.94
C MET A 97 12.44 -4.07 -1.16
N ARG A 98 11.37 -3.72 -1.89
CA ARG A 98 10.25 -4.61 -2.19
C ARG A 98 9.75 -4.39 -3.61
N ALA A 99 9.36 -5.48 -4.25
CA ALA A 99 8.53 -5.50 -5.45
C ALA A 99 7.07 -5.53 -5.01
N LEU A 100 6.29 -4.55 -5.46
CA LEU A 100 4.92 -4.36 -5.00
C LEU A 100 3.91 -4.80 -6.07
N ALA A 101 2.90 -5.56 -5.64
CA ALA A 101 1.70 -5.79 -6.41
C ALA A 101 0.48 -5.68 -5.49
N LEU A 102 -0.64 -5.19 -6.03
CA LEU A 102 -1.88 -5.13 -5.28
C LEU A 102 -3.08 -5.34 -6.19
N THR A 103 -4.13 -5.92 -5.64
CA THR A 103 -5.40 -6.08 -6.34
C THR A 103 -6.59 -5.84 -5.40
N TYR A 104 -7.62 -5.21 -5.95
CA TYR A 104 -8.87 -4.97 -5.26
C TYR A 104 -9.84 -6.11 -5.58
N VAL A 105 -10.38 -6.76 -4.56
CA VAL A 105 -11.26 -7.91 -4.71
C VAL A 105 -12.55 -7.74 -3.91
N LYS A 106 -13.62 -8.35 -4.40
CA LYS A 106 -14.92 -8.45 -3.71
C LYS A 106 -15.23 -9.91 -3.41
N GLY A 107 -15.94 -10.12 -2.30
CA GLY A 107 -16.39 -11.45 -1.91
C GLY A 107 -15.41 -12.24 -1.07
N MET A 108 -14.38 -11.63 -0.53
CA MET A 108 -13.57 -12.26 0.51
C MET A 108 -14.38 -12.34 1.81
N THR A 109 -14.22 -13.46 2.50
CA THR A 109 -14.83 -13.64 3.83
C THR A 109 -13.92 -13.05 4.89
N PRO A 110 -14.40 -12.06 5.67
CA PRO A 110 -13.63 -11.52 6.78
C PRO A 110 -13.32 -12.62 7.81
N ARG A 111 -12.17 -12.50 8.45
CA ARG A 111 -11.79 -13.39 9.55
C ARG A 111 -12.50 -12.97 10.84
N ASP A 112 -13.03 -13.93 11.56
CA ASP A 112 -13.59 -13.72 12.90
C ASP A 112 -12.47 -13.40 13.92
N PRO A 113 -12.75 -12.62 14.97
CA PRO A 113 -14.07 -12.08 15.37
C PRO A 113 -14.36 -10.67 14.82
N HIS A 114 -13.46 -10.05 14.07
CA HIS A 114 -13.62 -8.70 13.54
C HIS A 114 -12.79 -8.50 12.28
N SER A 115 -13.22 -7.62 11.42
CA SER A 115 -12.45 -7.19 10.26
C SER A 115 -11.11 -6.59 10.70
N ALA A 116 -10.03 -7.01 10.08
CA ALA A 116 -8.67 -6.65 10.47
C ALA A 116 -7.78 -6.46 9.25
N VAL A 117 -6.61 -5.86 9.45
CA VAL A 117 -5.46 -6.06 8.56
C VAL A 117 -4.90 -7.44 8.88
N GLU A 118 -4.94 -8.34 7.91
CA GLU A 118 -4.32 -9.66 7.98
C GLU A 118 -2.89 -9.54 7.45
N PHE A 119 -1.92 -9.41 8.33
CA PHE A 119 -0.52 -9.27 7.95
C PHE A 119 0.23 -10.58 8.11
N ASN A 120 0.80 -11.08 7.02
CA ASN A 120 1.58 -12.31 6.97
C ASN A 120 3.01 -11.98 6.55
N LEU A 121 3.96 -12.17 7.44
CA LEU A 121 5.39 -12.11 7.13
C LEU A 121 5.87 -13.51 6.75
N ILE A 122 6.32 -13.69 5.51
CA ILE A 122 6.80 -14.95 4.97
C ILE A 122 8.33 -14.88 4.87
N PRO A 123 9.07 -15.51 5.79
CA PRO A 123 10.53 -15.39 5.84
C PRO A 123 11.19 -15.81 4.52
N GLY A 124 12.10 -14.96 4.02
CA GLY A 124 12.81 -15.19 2.76
C GLY A 124 12.01 -14.91 1.48
N VAL A 125 10.71 -14.62 1.58
CA VAL A 125 9.82 -14.38 0.43
C VAL A 125 9.35 -12.93 0.39
N GLY A 126 8.79 -12.44 1.49
CA GLY A 126 8.23 -11.09 1.59
C GLY A 126 7.07 -11.00 2.57
N GLU A 127 6.19 -10.04 2.32
CA GLU A 127 5.00 -9.82 3.11
C GLU A 127 3.74 -9.89 2.23
N TYR A 128 2.69 -10.54 2.76
CA TYR A 128 1.36 -10.56 2.18
C TYR A 128 0.36 -10.06 3.20
N PHE A 129 -0.46 -9.10 2.82
CA PHE A 129 -1.51 -8.63 3.71
C PHE A 129 -2.78 -8.25 2.98
N VAL A 130 -3.88 -8.36 3.70
CA VAL A 130 -5.23 -8.03 3.25
C VAL A 130 -5.85 -7.06 4.23
N PHE A 131 -6.55 -6.07 3.72
CA PHE A 131 -7.31 -5.15 4.56
C PHE A 131 -8.54 -4.60 3.84
N PRO A 132 -9.59 -4.26 4.60
CA PRO A 132 -10.82 -3.72 4.03
C PRO A 132 -10.61 -2.32 3.47
N ALA A 133 -11.29 -2.01 2.38
CA ALA A 133 -11.26 -0.72 1.72
C ALA A 133 -12.63 -0.30 1.18
N LEU A 134 -12.75 0.98 0.89
CA LEU A 134 -13.90 1.56 0.21
C LEU A 134 -13.48 2.12 -1.14
N THR A 135 -14.16 1.68 -2.20
CA THR A 135 -13.95 2.17 -3.57
C THR A 135 -15.17 2.90 -4.12
N THR A 136 -15.07 3.39 -5.36
CA THR A 136 -16.20 3.98 -6.07
C THR A 136 -17.34 2.99 -6.33
N THR A 137 -17.08 1.69 -6.25
CA THR A 137 -18.07 0.62 -6.43
C THR A 137 -18.49 -0.05 -5.11
N GLY A 138 -18.16 0.57 -3.97
CA GLY A 138 -18.50 0.10 -2.64
C GLY A 138 -17.35 -0.61 -1.91
N PRO A 139 -17.66 -1.29 -0.80
CA PRO A 139 -16.67 -2.02 -0.01
C PRO A 139 -15.99 -3.14 -0.80
N CYS A 140 -14.73 -3.38 -0.49
CA CYS A 140 -13.88 -4.44 -1.03
C CYS A 140 -12.74 -4.74 -0.06
N GLU A 141 -11.93 -5.71 -0.39
CA GLU A 141 -10.63 -5.97 0.24
C GLU A 141 -9.50 -5.66 -0.74
N ILE A 142 -8.35 -5.24 -0.20
CA ILE A 142 -7.12 -5.08 -0.95
C ILE A 142 -6.17 -6.19 -0.55
N MET A 143 -5.74 -6.98 -1.54
CA MET A 143 -4.63 -7.92 -1.40
C MET A 143 -3.36 -7.20 -1.79
N VAL A 144 -2.36 -7.16 -0.90
CA VAL A 144 -1.07 -6.51 -1.13
C VAL A 144 0.05 -7.54 -0.99
N PHE A 145 0.94 -7.53 -1.96
CA PHE A 145 2.12 -8.38 -2.01
C PHE A 145 3.36 -7.48 -2.03
N GLU A 146 4.26 -7.69 -1.09
CA GLU A 146 5.53 -6.98 -0.97
C GLU A 146 6.68 -8.00 -1.04
N GLY A 147 6.97 -8.44 -2.26
CA GLY A 147 7.98 -9.47 -2.51
C GLY A 147 9.40 -8.96 -2.39
N ILE A 148 10.33 -9.82 -1.99
CA ILE A 148 11.76 -9.57 -2.14
C ILE A 148 12.06 -9.48 -3.64
N PRO A 149 12.73 -8.41 -4.14
CA PRO A 149 13.04 -8.27 -5.55
C PRO A 149 13.81 -9.50 -6.12
N GLY A 150 13.31 -10.06 -7.21
CA GLY A 150 13.84 -11.28 -7.82
C GLY A 150 13.45 -12.58 -7.10
N GLY A 151 12.67 -12.50 -6.03
CA GLY A 151 12.17 -13.66 -5.29
C GLY A 151 10.84 -14.20 -5.84
N PRO A 152 10.28 -15.26 -5.20
CA PRO A 152 9.06 -15.94 -5.68
C PRO A 152 7.83 -15.03 -5.76
N MET A 153 7.76 -14.01 -4.91
CA MET A 153 6.66 -13.04 -4.88
C MET A 153 6.86 -11.83 -5.81
N ASP A 154 7.99 -11.76 -6.55
CA ASP A 154 8.24 -10.76 -7.60
C ASP A 154 7.90 -11.36 -8.98
N CYS A 155 6.61 -11.62 -9.23
CA CYS A 155 6.15 -12.42 -10.38
C CYS A 155 5.11 -11.71 -11.26
N TRP A 156 5.03 -10.37 -11.21
CA TRP A 156 3.93 -9.60 -11.78
C TRP A 156 4.23 -8.93 -13.13
N ALA A 157 5.48 -8.96 -13.60
CA ALA A 157 5.95 -8.18 -14.75
C ALA A 157 5.13 -8.40 -16.03
N ASP A 158 4.69 -9.64 -16.27
CA ASP A 158 3.97 -10.05 -17.48
C ASP A 158 2.44 -9.92 -17.36
N VAL A 159 1.93 -9.55 -16.19
CA VAL A 159 0.50 -9.48 -15.92
C VAL A 159 -0.08 -8.18 -16.46
N LYS A 160 -1.03 -8.26 -17.40
CA LYS A 160 -1.57 -7.11 -18.14
C LYS A 160 -3.06 -6.85 -17.91
N THR A 161 -3.79 -7.76 -17.29
CA THR A 161 -5.24 -7.61 -17.04
C THR A 161 -5.58 -7.85 -15.58
N PRO A 162 -6.66 -7.23 -15.07
CA PRO A 162 -7.12 -7.46 -13.68
C PRO A 162 -7.42 -8.94 -13.39
N GLN A 163 -8.00 -9.67 -14.35
CA GLN A 163 -8.32 -11.09 -14.21
C GLN A 163 -7.04 -11.94 -14.11
N ALA A 164 -6.05 -11.68 -14.97
CA ALA A 164 -4.77 -12.35 -14.91
C ALA A 164 -4.03 -12.01 -13.61
N HIS A 165 -4.16 -10.77 -13.13
CA HIS A 165 -3.57 -10.35 -11.86
C HIS A 165 -4.18 -11.12 -10.68
N LEU A 166 -5.50 -11.23 -10.62
CA LEU A 166 -6.17 -12.03 -9.58
C LEU A 166 -5.77 -13.51 -9.65
N ALA A 167 -5.75 -14.10 -10.85
CA ALA A 167 -5.32 -15.49 -11.02
C ALA A 167 -3.89 -15.71 -10.53
N LYS A 168 -2.97 -14.81 -10.91
CA LYS A 168 -1.57 -14.84 -10.47
C LYS A 168 -1.42 -14.64 -8.96
N SER A 169 -2.25 -13.78 -8.36
CA SER A 169 -2.29 -13.59 -6.91
C SER A 169 -2.65 -14.87 -6.17
N LEU A 170 -3.67 -15.58 -6.64
CA LEU A 170 -4.12 -16.84 -6.03
C LEU A 170 -3.09 -17.96 -6.23
N GLU A 171 -2.49 -18.05 -7.42
CA GLU A 171 -1.40 -19.01 -7.71
C GLU A 171 -0.18 -18.77 -6.79
N ASN A 172 0.24 -17.51 -6.66
CA ASN A 172 1.38 -17.15 -5.80
C ASN A 172 1.09 -17.50 -4.33
N LEU A 173 -0.09 -17.17 -3.81
CA LEU A 173 -0.46 -17.54 -2.44
C LEU A 173 -0.46 -19.05 -2.25
N ALA A 174 -0.99 -19.81 -3.19
CA ALA A 174 -0.98 -21.27 -3.11
C ALA A 174 0.44 -21.81 -3.06
N SER A 175 1.38 -21.28 -3.88
CA SER A 175 2.76 -21.73 -3.89
C SER A 175 3.51 -21.37 -2.61
N VAL A 176 3.48 -20.11 -2.19
CA VAL A 176 4.24 -19.65 -1.01
C VAL A 176 3.66 -20.17 0.31
N CYS A 177 2.35 -20.50 0.35
CA CYS A 177 1.75 -21.15 1.52
C CYS A 177 1.97 -22.66 1.53
N SER A 178 2.02 -23.34 0.38
CA SER A 178 2.24 -24.78 0.30
C SER A 178 3.70 -25.17 0.54
N GLU A 179 4.66 -24.37 0.13
CA GLU A 179 6.08 -24.59 0.42
C GLU A 179 6.40 -24.50 1.92
N ASN A 180 5.56 -23.81 2.68
CA ASN A 180 5.64 -23.75 4.16
C ASN A 180 4.86 -24.89 4.86
N THR A 181 4.24 -25.82 4.10
CA THR A 181 3.49 -26.98 4.62
C THR A 181 4.06 -28.34 4.19
N SER A 182 5.22 -28.36 3.49
CA SER A 182 5.88 -29.59 3.04
C SER A 182 7.12 -29.93 3.84
#